data_6558d3cf5376dd595f0a59e63275134b
#
_entry.id   6558d3cf5376dd595f0a59e63275134b
#
_cell.length_a   1.000
_cell.length_b   1.000
_cell.length_c   1.000
_cell.angle_alpha   90.00
_cell.angle_beta   90.00
_cell.angle_gamma   90.00
#
_symmetry.space_group_name_H-M   'P 1'
#
loop_
_entity.id
_entity.type
_entity.pdbx_description
1 polymer ?
#
loop_
_entity_poly.entity_id
_entity_poly.type
_entity_poly.pdbx_seq_one_letter_code
_entity_poly.pdbx_strand_id
1 'polypeptide(L)'
;ISSIQEMQSICQKIKEDSEKKSLGLVILDYVQLLDYLPISDVSNREEYLLKLAKSLKRMAEELNVPVIVISQLSKDVEKRRNKRPMLSDIRDFEPLEVYSDIITMIYRDEYYNPESEDRGIAEIITCKHRNGPLGTVKLLFEPQFTRYRNLAA
;
A
#
# COMPACT_ATOMS: atom_id res chain seq x y z
N ILE A 1 -16.68 0.98 6.97
CA ILE A 1 -16.69 0.45 5.59
C ILE A 1 -16.30 -1.01 5.68
N SER A 2 -17.21 -1.90 5.33
CA SER A 2 -17.03 -3.36 5.48
C SER A 2 -16.79 -4.07 4.12
N SER A 3 -17.00 -3.38 3.01
CA SER A 3 -16.81 -3.95 1.68
C SER A 3 -16.32 -2.91 0.67
N ILE A 4 -15.73 -3.42 -0.43
CA ILE A 4 -15.31 -2.57 -1.54
C ILE A 4 -16.49 -1.90 -2.25
N GLN A 5 -17.65 -2.57 -2.30
CA GLN A 5 -18.86 -2.03 -2.90
C GLN A 5 -19.39 -0.81 -2.12
N GLU A 6 -19.35 -0.90 -0.80
CA GLU A 6 -19.71 0.21 0.07
C GLU A 6 -18.75 1.39 -0.13
N MET A 7 -17.45 1.13 -0.18
CA MET A 7 -16.43 2.14 -0.45
C MET A 7 -16.65 2.82 -1.81
N GLN A 8 -16.88 2.05 -2.88
CA GLN A 8 -17.22 2.59 -4.20
C GLN A 8 -18.44 3.49 -4.16
N SER A 9 -19.52 3.05 -3.51
CA SER A 9 -20.76 3.84 -3.38
C SER A 9 -20.54 5.17 -2.69
N ILE A 10 -19.73 5.17 -1.59
CA ILE A 10 -19.39 6.40 -0.87
C ILE A 10 -18.55 7.33 -1.75
N CYS A 11 -17.53 6.82 -2.42
CA CYS A 11 -16.68 7.61 -3.30
C CYS A 11 -17.47 8.22 -4.46
N GLN A 12 -18.40 7.45 -5.03
CA GLN A 12 -19.27 7.93 -6.10
C GLN A 12 -20.18 9.08 -5.63
N LYS A 13 -20.80 8.94 -4.45
CA LYS A 13 -21.62 9.99 -3.86
C LYS A 13 -20.82 11.28 -3.59
N ILE A 14 -19.58 11.14 -3.10
CA ILE A 14 -18.70 12.29 -2.88
C ILE A 14 -18.36 12.98 -4.19
N LYS A 15 -18.12 12.20 -5.26
CA LYS A 15 -17.80 12.73 -6.58
C LYS A 15 -18.98 13.44 -7.23
N GLU A 16 -20.20 12.94 -7.03
CA GLU A 16 -21.44 13.51 -7.58
C GLU A 16 -21.97 14.72 -6.81
N ASP A 17 -21.51 14.93 -5.60
CA ASP A 17 -21.93 16.06 -4.76
C ASP A 17 -21.30 17.36 -5.28
N SER A 18 -22.09 18.12 -6.04
CA SER A 18 -21.66 19.37 -6.68
C SER A 18 -21.30 20.48 -5.69
N GLU A 19 -21.73 20.38 -4.44
CA GLU A 19 -21.40 21.36 -3.40
C GLU A 19 -20.04 21.09 -2.76
N LYS A 20 -19.50 19.88 -2.91
CA LYS A 20 -18.20 19.47 -2.40
C LYS A 20 -17.11 19.62 -3.46
N LYS A 21 -15.89 19.85 -2.99
CA LYS A 21 -14.70 19.80 -3.85
C LYS A 21 -14.62 18.41 -4.50
N SER A 22 -14.16 18.35 -5.74
CA SER A 22 -14.02 17.09 -6.47
C SER A 22 -13.14 16.09 -5.70
N LEU A 23 -13.52 14.82 -5.71
CA LEU A 23 -12.69 13.72 -5.19
C LEU A 23 -11.37 13.68 -5.97
N GLY A 24 -10.24 13.80 -5.29
CA GLY A 24 -8.91 13.84 -5.90
C GLY A 24 -8.03 12.61 -5.58
N LEU A 25 -8.36 11.87 -4.52
CA LEU A 25 -7.57 10.73 -4.04
C LEU A 25 -8.43 9.83 -3.15
N VAL A 26 -8.22 8.53 -3.24
CA VAL A 26 -8.75 7.54 -2.29
C VAL A 26 -7.59 6.84 -1.60
N ILE A 27 -7.64 6.72 -0.28
CA ILE A 27 -6.65 5.98 0.50
C ILE A 27 -7.38 4.89 1.29
N LEU A 28 -6.92 3.65 1.13
CA LEU A 28 -7.37 2.48 1.89
C LEU A 28 -6.29 2.07 2.88
N ASP A 29 -6.52 2.32 4.16
CA ASP A 29 -5.60 1.95 5.25
C ASP A 29 -6.34 0.98 6.21
N TYR A 30 -6.02 -0.26 6.16
CA TYR A 30 -5.22 -1.05 5.23
C TYR A 30 -6.06 -2.18 4.62
N VAL A 31 -5.62 -2.75 3.51
CA VAL A 31 -6.43 -3.68 2.70
C VAL A 31 -6.87 -4.93 3.44
N GLN A 32 -6.09 -5.43 4.40
CA GLN A 32 -6.42 -6.59 5.22
C GLN A 32 -7.67 -6.41 6.07
N LEU A 33 -8.11 -5.15 6.30
CA LEU A 33 -9.39 -4.89 6.98
C LEU A 33 -10.61 -5.26 6.14
N LEU A 34 -10.46 -5.34 4.83
CA LEU A 34 -11.51 -5.81 3.92
C LEU A 34 -11.57 -7.34 3.82
N ASP A 35 -10.56 -8.04 4.35
CA ASP A 35 -10.39 -9.50 4.31
C ASP A 35 -11.14 -10.22 5.46
N TYR A 36 -12.09 -9.54 6.11
CA TYR A 36 -12.82 -10.06 7.28
C TYR A 36 -13.96 -11.04 6.92
N LEU A 37 -13.94 -11.63 5.73
CA LEU A 37 -14.80 -12.77 5.48
C LEU A 37 -14.12 -14.03 6.04
N PRO A 38 -14.81 -14.86 6.83
CA PRO A 38 -14.29 -16.13 7.31
C PRO A 38 -14.20 -17.13 6.16
N ILE A 39 -13.22 -16.92 5.29
CA ILE A 39 -12.94 -17.83 4.19
C ILE A 39 -11.98 -18.88 4.75
N SER A 40 -12.54 -19.99 5.18
CA SER A 40 -11.81 -21.14 5.70
C SER A 40 -11.13 -21.98 4.62
N ASP A 41 -11.42 -21.69 3.34
CA ASP A 41 -10.90 -22.41 2.20
C ASP A 41 -9.89 -21.56 1.43
N VAL A 42 -8.66 -22.06 1.27
CA VAL A 42 -7.54 -21.36 0.63
C VAL A 42 -7.84 -21.02 -0.84
N SER A 43 -8.52 -21.89 -1.57
CA SER A 43 -8.90 -21.66 -2.98
C SER A 43 -9.89 -20.49 -3.12
N ASN A 44 -10.82 -20.36 -2.21
CA ASN A 44 -11.76 -19.25 -2.16
C ASN A 44 -11.07 -17.92 -1.79
N ARG A 45 -9.99 -17.97 -1.00
CA ARG A 45 -9.21 -16.79 -0.61
C ARG A 45 -8.49 -16.17 -1.80
N GLU A 46 -7.79 -16.96 -2.60
CA GLU A 46 -7.07 -16.47 -3.78
C GLU A 46 -8.04 -15.80 -4.78
N GLU A 47 -9.16 -16.45 -5.07
CA GLU A 47 -10.19 -15.88 -5.94
C GLU A 47 -10.76 -14.57 -5.38
N TYR A 48 -10.98 -14.51 -4.07
CA TYR A 48 -11.44 -13.29 -3.41
C TYR A 48 -10.42 -12.14 -3.56
N LEU A 49 -9.14 -12.40 -3.29
CA LEU A 49 -8.07 -11.40 -3.41
C LEU A 49 -7.91 -10.90 -4.84
N LEU A 50 -8.08 -11.80 -5.81
CA LEU A 50 -8.08 -11.44 -7.23
C LEU A 50 -9.25 -10.51 -7.58
N LYS A 51 -10.45 -10.82 -7.11
CA LYS A 51 -11.64 -9.97 -7.29
C LYS A 51 -11.46 -8.62 -6.62
N LEU A 52 -10.91 -8.60 -5.41
CA LEU A 52 -10.61 -7.38 -4.66
C LEU A 52 -9.65 -6.47 -5.43
N ALA A 53 -8.50 -7.01 -5.88
CA ALA A 53 -7.50 -6.26 -6.63
C ALA A 53 -8.06 -5.67 -7.94
N LYS A 54 -8.84 -6.47 -8.69
CA LYS A 54 -9.55 -6.01 -9.88
C LYS A 54 -10.54 -4.88 -9.57
N SER A 55 -11.28 -5.01 -8.48
CA SER A 55 -12.28 -4.01 -8.10
C SER A 55 -11.63 -2.70 -7.67
N LEU A 56 -10.50 -2.75 -6.97
CA LEU A 56 -9.72 -1.56 -6.62
C LEU A 56 -9.19 -0.84 -7.86
N LYS A 57 -8.64 -1.59 -8.82
CA LYS A 57 -8.16 -1.03 -10.09
C LYS A 57 -9.29 -0.39 -10.88
N ARG A 58 -10.40 -1.10 -11.02
CA ARG A 58 -11.60 -0.60 -11.71
C ARG A 58 -12.17 0.65 -11.03
N MET A 59 -12.20 0.69 -9.71
CA MET A 59 -12.65 1.87 -8.96
C MET A 59 -11.78 3.10 -9.28
N ALA A 60 -10.46 2.95 -9.35
CA ALA A 60 -9.55 4.04 -9.72
C ALA A 60 -9.86 4.57 -11.13
N GLU A 61 -10.12 3.67 -12.08
CA GLU A 61 -10.46 4.00 -13.47
C GLU A 61 -11.83 4.70 -13.58
N GLU A 62 -12.88 4.14 -12.95
CA GLU A 62 -14.25 4.69 -12.98
C GLU A 62 -14.34 6.05 -12.28
N LEU A 63 -13.65 6.21 -11.17
CA LEU A 63 -13.59 7.48 -10.45
C LEU A 63 -12.62 8.48 -11.11
N ASN A 64 -11.73 8.01 -11.98
CA ASN A 64 -10.64 8.78 -12.58
C ASN A 64 -9.81 9.52 -11.50
N VAL A 65 -9.46 8.81 -10.43
CA VAL A 65 -8.62 9.29 -9.33
C VAL A 65 -7.62 8.22 -8.91
N PRO A 66 -6.43 8.62 -8.40
CA PRO A 66 -5.51 7.67 -7.79
C PRO A 66 -6.16 6.95 -6.59
N VAL A 67 -5.85 5.67 -6.46
CA VAL A 67 -6.21 4.86 -5.27
C VAL A 67 -4.92 4.35 -4.65
N ILE A 68 -4.63 4.78 -3.43
CA ILE A 68 -3.52 4.28 -2.62
C ILE A 68 -4.04 3.19 -1.71
N VAL A 69 -3.42 2.02 -1.80
CA VAL A 69 -3.74 0.87 -0.95
C VAL A 69 -2.56 0.59 -0.04
N ILE A 70 -2.77 0.69 1.26
CA ILE A 70 -1.78 0.32 2.26
C ILE A 70 -1.93 -1.17 2.56
N SER A 71 -0.82 -1.89 2.58
CA SER A 71 -0.77 -3.32 2.87
C SER A 71 0.35 -3.62 3.86
N GLN A 72 0.08 -4.55 4.77
CA GLN A 72 1.11 -5.10 5.64
C GLN A 72 1.97 -6.09 4.88
N LEU A 73 3.26 -6.15 5.25
CA LEU A 73 4.18 -7.18 4.75
C LEU A 73 4.02 -8.48 5.52
N SER A 74 4.41 -9.59 4.89
CA SER A 74 4.51 -10.88 5.56
C SER A 74 5.50 -10.81 6.72
N LYS A 75 5.17 -11.47 7.83
CA LYS A 75 6.07 -11.62 9.00
C LYS A 75 7.35 -12.39 8.67
N ASP A 76 7.44 -13.04 7.51
CA ASP A 76 8.64 -13.75 7.09
C ASP A 76 9.84 -12.81 6.83
N VAL A 77 9.57 -11.54 6.54
CA VAL A 77 10.61 -10.47 6.52
C VAL A 77 11.42 -10.46 7.82
N GLU A 78 10.74 -10.62 8.96
CA GLU A 78 11.36 -10.59 10.30
C GLU A 78 12.31 -11.79 10.55
N LYS A 79 12.16 -12.88 9.81
CA LYS A 79 12.97 -14.09 9.96
C LYS A 79 14.25 -14.05 9.12
N ARG A 80 14.35 -13.17 8.13
CA ARG A 80 15.51 -13.06 7.26
C ARG A 80 16.64 -12.28 7.93
N ARG A 81 17.89 -12.58 7.55
CA ARG A 81 19.07 -11.79 7.96
C ARG A 81 18.98 -10.37 7.38
N ASN A 82 18.67 -10.25 6.10
CA ASN A 82 18.38 -8.97 5.45
C ASN A 82 16.87 -8.72 5.52
N LYS A 83 16.46 -7.74 6.31
CA LYS A 83 15.05 -7.37 6.55
C LYS A 83 14.54 -6.31 5.58
N ARG A 84 15.34 -5.95 4.58
CA ARG A 84 14.90 -5.05 3.52
C ARG A 84 13.76 -5.68 2.73
N PRO A 85 12.60 -5.02 2.60
CA PRO A 85 11.42 -5.59 1.98
C PRO A 85 11.61 -5.81 0.46
N MET A 86 10.95 -6.83 -0.05
CA MET A 86 10.93 -7.21 -1.47
C MET A 86 9.51 -7.51 -1.93
N LEU A 87 9.25 -7.54 -3.23
CA LEU A 87 7.92 -7.86 -3.78
C LEU A 87 7.34 -9.18 -3.26
N SER A 88 8.19 -10.20 -3.06
CA SER A 88 7.77 -11.48 -2.48
C SER A 88 7.22 -11.38 -1.05
N ASP A 89 7.41 -10.26 -0.36
CA ASP A 89 6.91 -10.06 0.99
C ASP A 89 5.43 -9.63 1.04
N ILE A 90 4.84 -9.28 -0.11
CA ILE A 90 3.40 -9.10 -0.27
C ILE A 90 2.69 -10.39 -0.70
N ARG A 91 3.31 -11.55 -0.43
CA ARG A 91 2.92 -12.89 -0.91
C ARG A 91 1.43 -13.21 -0.73
N ASP A 92 0.85 -12.85 0.40
CA ASP A 92 -0.57 -13.11 0.67
C ASP A 92 -1.50 -12.25 -0.20
N PHE A 93 -0.94 -11.28 -0.95
CA PHE A 93 -1.65 -10.34 -1.79
C PHE A 93 -1.05 -10.23 -3.20
N GLU A 94 -0.54 -11.35 -3.76
CA GLU A 94 -0.01 -11.41 -5.12
C GLU A 94 -0.90 -10.72 -6.18
N PRO A 95 -2.24 -10.83 -6.14
CA PRO A 95 -3.08 -10.09 -7.06
C PRO A 95 -2.93 -8.57 -6.99
N LEU A 96 -2.61 -8.00 -5.81
CA LEU A 96 -2.33 -6.57 -5.69
C LEU A 96 -1.06 -6.21 -6.46
N GLU A 97 -0.04 -7.09 -6.44
CA GLU A 97 1.16 -6.87 -7.25
C GLU A 97 0.80 -6.78 -8.74
N VAL A 98 -0.02 -7.70 -9.25
CA VAL A 98 -0.38 -7.73 -10.67
C VAL A 98 -1.13 -6.46 -11.10
N TYR A 99 -2.11 -6.02 -10.31
CA TYR A 99 -3.01 -4.92 -10.69
C TYR A 99 -2.50 -3.53 -10.33
N SER A 100 -1.49 -3.40 -9.44
CA SER A 100 -0.91 -2.12 -9.10
C SER A 100 -0.04 -1.56 -10.24
N ASP A 101 -0.10 -0.25 -10.44
CA ASP A 101 0.79 0.45 -11.37
C ASP A 101 2.13 0.78 -10.73
N ILE A 102 2.11 1.09 -9.44
CA ILE A 102 3.29 1.43 -8.63
C ILE A 102 3.20 0.65 -7.32
N ILE A 103 4.33 0.10 -6.88
CA ILE A 103 4.49 -0.49 -5.56
C ILE A 103 5.71 0.14 -4.90
N THR A 104 5.48 0.72 -3.73
CA THR A 104 6.53 1.28 -2.88
C THR A 104 6.54 0.57 -1.54
N MET A 105 7.73 0.34 -1.02
CA MET A 105 7.94 -0.23 0.31
C MET A 105 8.68 0.76 1.18
N ILE A 106 8.38 0.76 2.46
CA ILE A 106 9.04 1.61 3.44
C ILE A 106 9.97 0.75 4.27
N TYR A 107 11.23 1.18 4.38
CA TYR A 107 12.23 0.51 5.19
C TYR A 107 12.96 1.51 6.09
N ARG A 108 13.22 1.12 7.34
CA ARG A 108 14.03 1.87 8.29
C ARG A 108 15.03 0.91 8.91
N ASP A 109 16.31 1.11 8.59
CA ASP A 109 17.37 0.23 9.08
C ASP A 109 17.51 0.29 10.61
N GLU A 110 17.42 1.50 11.20
CA GLU A 110 17.50 1.71 12.65
C GLU A 110 16.45 0.91 13.45
N TYR A 111 15.31 0.53 12.83
CA TYR A 111 14.28 -0.26 13.49
C TYR A 111 14.77 -1.68 13.80
N TYR A 112 15.65 -2.21 12.95
CA TYR A 112 16.21 -3.56 13.09
C TYR A 112 17.64 -3.55 13.62
N ASN A 113 18.38 -2.46 13.40
CA ASN A 113 19.78 -2.29 13.78
C ASN A 113 19.96 -0.97 14.55
N PRO A 114 19.97 -1.02 15.90
CA PRO A 114 20.18 0.18 16.72
C PRO A 114 21.50 0.93 16.46
N GLU A 115 22.51 0.23 15.93
CA GLU A 115 23.82 0.78 15.57
C GLU A 115 23.92 1.19 14.10
N SER A 116 22.78 1.32 13.41
CA SER A 116 22.73 1.76 12.03
C SER A 116 23.36 3.13 11.83
N GLU A 117 24.14 3.29 10.76
CA GLU A 117 24.63 4.58 10.30
C GLU A 117 23.50 5.45 9.71
N ASP A 118 22.42 4.82 9.21
CA ASP A 118 21.24 5.46 8.63
C ASP A 118 20.16 5.78 9.72
N ARG A 119 20.57 6.31 10.87
CA ARG A 119 19.61 6.69 11.93
C ARG A 119 18.74 7.86 11.49
N GLY A 120 17.44 7.77 11.78
CA GLY A 120 16.45 8.76 11.38
C GLY A 120 16.18 8.76 9.88
N ILE A 121 16.68 7.76 9.14
CA ILE A 121 16.44 7.63 7.70
C ILE A 121 15.38 6.58 7.43
N ALA A 122 14.43 6.96 6.60
CA ALA A 122 13.47 6.04 5.99
C ALA A 122 13.73 5.95 4.49
N GLU A 123 13.76 4.75 3.97
CA GLU A 123 13.88 4.49 2.54
C GLU A 123 12.49 4.22 1.95
N ILE A 124 12.15 4.93 0.89
CA ILE A 124 10.98 4.67 0.06
C ILE A 124 11.47 3.94 -1.18
N ILE A 125 11.23 2.64 -1.21
CA ILE A 125 11.76 1.73 -2.22
C ILE A 125 10.67 1.47 -3.26
N THR A 126 10.82 1.99 -4.47
CA THR A 126 9.92 1.70 -5.59
C THR A 126 10.32 0.37 -6.20
N CYS A 127 9.54 -0.69 -5.89
CA CYS A 127 9.78 -2.05 -6.33
C CYS A 127 9.09 -2.39 -7.65
N LYS A 128 8.02 -1.68 -7.98
CA LYS A 128 7.30 -1.77 -9.25
C LYS A 128 6.91 -0.38 -9.71
N HIS A 129 7.11 -0.11 -10.99
CA HIS A 129 6.64 1.11 -11.65
C HIS A 129 6.34 0.82 -13.11
N ARG A 130 5.06 0.82 -13.49
CA ARG A 130 4.64 0.41 -14.84
C ARG A 130 5.19 1.34 -15.94
N ASN A 131 5.27 2.63 -15.67
CA ASN A 131 5.64 3.66 -16.64
C ASN A 131 6.85 4.50 -16.21
N GLY A 132 7.67 4.04 -15.27
CA GLY A 132 8.82 4.79 -14.76
C GLY A 132 9.92 3.90 -14.18
N PRO A 133 11.02 4.52 -13.73
CA PRO A 133 12.14 3.79 -13.18
C PRO A 133 11.84 3.21 -11.79
N LEU A 134 12.55 2.15 -11.45
CA LEU A 134 12.67 1.67 -10.08
C LEU A 134 13.76 2.47 -9.36
N GLY A 135 13.68 2.53 -8.03
CA GLY A 135 14.70 3.23 -7.25
C GLY A 135 14.34 3.38 -5.79
N THR A 136 15.24 3.99 -5.06
CA THR A 136 15.07 4.26 -3.63
C THR A 136 15.28 5.74 -3.35
N VAL A 137 14.35 6.34 -2.63
CA VAL A 137 14.46 7.70 -2.11
C VAL A 137 14.63 7.63 -0.61
N LYS A 138 15.66 8.30 -0.08
CA LYS A 138 15.86 8.45 1.35
C LYS A 138 15.16 9.71 1.87
N LEU A 139 14.45 9.59 2.98
CA LEU A 139 13.78 10.68 3.68
C LEU A 139 14.24 10.70 5.13
N LEU A 140 14.22 11.87 5.74
CA LEU A 140 14.34 12.00 7.20
C LEU A 140 13.01 11.53 7.84
N PHE A 141 13.09 10.66 8.83
CA PHE A 141 11.95 10.26 9.65
C PHE A 141 12.10 10.82 11.07
N GLU A 142 11.13 11.58 11.52
CA GLU A 142 11.04 12.17 12.85
C GLU A 142 10.06 11.36 13.70
N PRO A 143 10.50 10.39 14.51
CA PRO A 143 9.62 9.46 15.23
C PRO A 143 8.66 10.15 16.19
N GLN A 144 9.11 11.22 16.85
CA GLN A 144 8.31 11.98 17.82
C GLN A 144 7.08 12.67 17.19
N PHE A 145 7.09 12.86 15.86
CA PHE A 145 5.98 13.47 15.10
C PHE A 145 5.37 12.51 14.08
N THR A 146 5.91 11.29 13.95
CA THR A 146 5.52 10.32 12.89
C THR A 146 5.56 10.98 11.52
N ARG A 147 6.61 11.77 11.25
CA ARG A 147 6.69 12.64 10.08
C ARG A 147 7.89 12.33 9.22
N TYR A 148 7.68 12.36 7.90
CA TYR A 148 8.73 12.28 6.90
C TYR A 148 9.05 13.67 6.35
N ARG A 149 10.34 13.94 6.11
CA ARG A 149 10.83 15.17 5.50
C ARG A 149 11.88 14.85 4.43
N ASN A 150 12.03 15.78 3.48
CA ASN A 150 13.16 15.68 2.55
C ASN A 150 14.48 15.81 3.34
N LEU A 151 15.49 15.06 2.91
CA LEU A 151 16.85 15.34 3.35
C LEU A 151 17.20 16.75 2.88
N ALA A 152 17.90 17.52 3.73
CA ALA A 152 18.45 18.80 3.31
C ALA A 152 19.45 18.53 2.16
N ALA A 153 19.34 19.33 1.10
CA ALA A 153 20.30 19.31 0.01
C ALA A 153 21.65 19.87 0.49
#